data_b3b351a60daaddfb5d47aae8bdc02957
#
_entry.id   b3b351a60daaddfb5d47aae8bdc02957
#
_cell.length_a   1.000
_cell.length_b   1.000
_cell.length_c   1.000
_cell.angle_alpha   90.00
_cell.angle_beta   90.00
_cell.angle_gamma   90.00
#
_symmetry.space_group_name_H-M   'P 1'
#
loop_
_entity.id
_entity.type
_entity.pdbx_description
1 polymer ?
#
loop_
_entity_poly.entity_id
_entity_poly.type
_entity_poly.pdbx_seq_one_letter_code
_entity_poly.pdbx_strand_id
1 'polypeptide(L)'
;MGHPFFEFLSGSIFWKACLRPIISQNLSVPYVEPESNSIAGNLLLAHPSMRDENFEQAIIFVSINDAEDGSFGVILNRPSGRRLNELLPDDDLDLLAMAPVYQGGPVATDQLLMVAFRWIPDAAHSAGGSWSWRHDLNLESARAVVEDEGAILRVFEGYTGWSKGQLENELSRNIWVVHEPDSTLLDPDAQMELWRNLVRTHGPLFKFLTEAPENLGNN
;
A
#
# COMPACT_ATOMS: atom_id res chain seq x y z
N MET A 1 -17.60 -26.88 -7.77
CA MET A 1 -16.18 -27.30 -7.70
C MET A 1 -15.41 -26.05 -7.31
N GLY A 2 -15.03 -25.96 -6.03
CA GLY A 2 -14.40 -24.78 -5.47
C GLY A 2 -12.97 -24.61 -5.98
N HIS A 3 -12.61 -23.41 -6.39
CA HIS A 3 -11.25 -23.07 -6.70
C HIS A 3 -10.40 -23.06 -5.41
N PRO A 4 -9.25 -23.73 -5.37
CA PRO A 4 -8.35 -23.68 -4.23
C PRO A 4 -7.42 -22.49 -4.35
N PHE A 5 -7.93 -21.29 -4.08
CA PHE A 5 -7.12 -20.08 -4.07
C PHE A 5 -7.44 -19.28 -2.82
N PHE A 6 -6.41 -19.06 -2.02
CA PHE A 6 -6.36 -18.35 -0.75
C PHE A 6 -6.75 -19.19 0.48
N GLU A 7 -5.87 -20.08 0.90
CA GLU A 7 -5.74 -20.34 2.33
C GLU A 7 -5.07 -19.12 2.97
N PHE A 8 -5.88 -18.20 3.45
CA PHE A 8 -5.46 -17.18 4.39
C PHE A 8 -5.09 -17.91 5.70
N LEU A 9 -3.81 -18.15 5.88
CA LEU A 9 -3.32 -18.55 7.20
C LEU A 9 -3.53 -17.36 8.14
N SER A 10 -4.53 -17.49 9.01
CA SER A 10 -4.76 -16.65 10.19
C SER A 10 -3.61 -16.83 11.19
N GLY A 11 -2.41 -16.45 10.78
CA GLY A 11 -1.19 -16.54 11.58
C GLY A 11 -0.91 -15.23 12.29
N SER A 12 -1.74 -14.86 13.29
CA SER A 12 -1.56 -13.68 14.14
C SER A 12 -0.32 -13.69 15.04
N ILE A 13 0.63 -14.61 14.82
CA ILE A 13 1.80 -14.81 15.69
C ILE A 13 3.05 -14.12 15.12
N PHE A 14 3.21 -14.00 13.81
CA PHE A 14 4.44 -13.51 13.20
C PHE A 14 4.59 -11.98 13.29
N TRP A 15 3.50 -11.23 13.16
CA TRP A 15 3.54 -9.77 13.18
C TRP A 15 3.66 -9.14 14.56
N LYS A 16 3.27 -9.86 15.62
CA LYS A 16 3.51 -9.41 17.00
C LYS A 16 5.01 -9.29 17.34
N ALA A 17 5.88 -9.93 16.59
CA ALA A 17 7.32 -9.81 16.76
C ALA A 17 7.91 -8.57 16.06
N CYS A 18 7.34 -8.16 14.91
CA CYS A 18 7.72 -6.93 14.21
C CYS A 18 7.03 -5.68 14.76
N LEU A 19 5.81 -5.81 15.30
CA LEU A 19 5.08 -4.75 16.00
C LEU A 19 5.38 -4.77 17.51
N ARG A 20 6.61 -5.07 17.93
CA ARG A 20 6.99 -4.73 19.30
C ARG A 20 6.88 -3.22 19.42
N PRO A 21 6.13 -2.68 20.39
CA PRO A 21 6.25 -1.27 20.70
C PRO A 21 7.71 -1.08 21.12
N ILE A 22 8.52 -0.55 20.23
CA ILE A 22 9.81 0.03 20.58
C ILE A 22 9.43 1.28 21.34
N ILE A 23 9.21 1.09 22.66
CA ILE A 23 9.30 2.15 23.64
C ILE A 23 10.79 2.47 23.68
N SER A 24 11.25 3.16 22.69
CA SER A 24 12.55 3.79 22.64
C SER A 24 12.32 5.26 22.38
N GLN A 25 12.80 6.05 23.30
CA GLN A 25 12.80 7.51 23.30
C GLN A 25 13.68 8.09 22.18
N ASN A 26 13.45 7.69 20.92
CA ASN A 26 14.13 8.27 19.78
C ASN A 26 13.08 8.64 18.73
N LEU A 27 12.81 9.94 18.62
CA LEU A 27 11.89 10.60 17.69
C LEU A 27 12.23 10.40 16.20
N SER A 28 13.27 9.66 15.87
CA SER A 28 13.65 9.42 14.47
C SER A 28 13.53 7.95 14.07
N VAL A 29 12.33 7.50 13.78
CA VAL A 29 12.17 6.31 12.93
C VAL A 29 12.73 6.71 11.56
N PRO A 30 13.79 6.06 11.05
CA PRO A 30 14.36 6.44 9.77
C PRO A 30 13.37 6.19 8.63
N TYR A 31 13.44 7.01 7.57
CA TYR A 31 12.76 6.69 6.32
C TYR A 31 13.37 5.43 5.71
N VAL A 32 12.52 4.57 5.21
CA VAL A 32 12.91 3.44 4.37
C VAL A 32 13.06 3.95 2.95
N GLU A 33 14.14 3.61 2.28
CA GLU A 33 14.38 3.89 0.87
C GLU A 33 14.36 2.59 0.06
N PRO A 34 13.97 2.62 -1.22
CA PRO A 34 13.98 1.44 -2.07
C PRO A 34 15.39 0.84 -2.21
N GLU A 35 15.52 -0.46 -1.99
CA GLU A 35 16.76 -1.18 -2.28
C GLU A 35 16.75 -1.69 -3.73
N SER A 36 17.90 -1.70 -4.40
CA SER A 36 18.06 -1.97 -5.84
C SER A 36 17.57 -3.35 -6.33
N ASN A 37 17.31 -4.29 -5.41
CA ASN A 37 16.83 -5.64 -5.73
C ASN A 37 15.56 -6.02 -4.95
N SER A 38 14.95 -5.09 -4.22
CA SER A 38 13.73 -5.31 -3.45
C SER A 38 12.52 -4.81 -4.21
N ILE A 39 11.39 -5.48 -4.02
CA ILE A 39 10.08 -4.99 -4.47
C ILE A 39 9.53 -3.92 -3.52
N ALA A 40 10.11 -3.78 -2.33
CA ALA A 40 9.73 -2.73 -1.39
C ALA A 40 9.90 -1.34 -2.03
N GLY A 41 8.91 -0.47 -1.83
CA GLY A 41 8.84 0.82 -2.48
C GLY A 41 8.14 0.81 -3.84
N ASN A 42 7.86 -0.35 -4.42
CA ASN A 42 7.11 -0.50 -5.67
C ASN A 42 5.62 -0.73 -5.43
N LEU A 43 4.86 -0.63 -6.51
CA LEU A 43 3.44 -0.92 -6.55
C LEU A 43 3.20 -2.31 -7.11
N LEU A 44 2.21 -2.98 -6.56
CA LEU A 44 1.59 -4.16 -7.16
C LEU A 44 0.22 -3.74 -7.71
N LEU A 45 0.07 -3.81 -9.00
CA LEU A 45 -1.20 -3.58 -9.68
C LEU A 45 -1.90 -4.92 -9.84
N ALA A 46 -3.14 -5.02 -9.40
CA ALA A 46 -3.95 -6.21 -9.63
C ALA A 46 -4.08 -6.48 -11.14
N HIS A 47 -3.82 -7.72 -11.58
CA HIS A 47 -3.99 -8.07 -12.98
C HIS A 47 -5.47 -7.89 -13.41
N PRO A 48 -5.77 -7.40 -14.64
CA PRO A 48 -7.16 -7.13 -15.07
C PRO A 48 -8.11 -8.32 -15.04
N SER A 49 -7.60 -9.54 -14.99
CA SER A 49 -8.40 -10.75 -14.82
C SER A 49 -8.66 -11.15 -13.37
N MET A 50 -8.13 -10.42 -12.41
CA MET A 50 -8.38 -10.69 -10.99
C MET A 50 -9.85 -10.45 -10.66
N ARG A 51 -10.45 -11.38 -9.91
CA ARG A 51 -11.86 -11.34 -9.49
C ARG A 51 -12.02 -11.51 -7.98
N ASP A 52 -10.95 -11.36 -7.22
CA ASP A 52 -11.00 -11.36 -5.77
C ASP A 52 -11.54 -10.02 -5.28
N GLU A 53 -12.61 -10.03 -4.48
CA GLU A 53 -13.30 -8.81 -3.98
C GLU A 53 -12.38 -7.90 -3.18
N ASN A 54 -11.36 -8.47 -2.50
CA ASN A 54 -10.41 -7.69 -1.73
C ASN A 54 -9.35 -7.02 -2.60
N PHE A 55 -9.10 -7.54 -3.81
CA PHE A 55 -7.94 -7.12 -4.60
C PHE A 55 -8.26 -6.72 -6.04
N GLU A 56 -9.50 -6.89 -6.51
CA GLU A 56 -9.88 -6.44 -7.84
C GLU A 56 -9.57 -4.95 -8.01
N GLN A 57 -8.80 -4.60 -9.06
CA GLN A 57 -8.35 -3.23 -9.35
C GLN A 57 -7.55 -2.57 -8.21
N ALA A 58 -6.95 -3.34 -7.30
CA ALA A 58 -6.13 -2.80 -6.24
C ALA A 58 -4.78 -2.27 -6.75
N ILE A 59 -4.31 -1.21 -6.11
CA ILE A 59 -2.95 -0.69 -6.17
C ILE A 59 -2.38 -0.86 -4.77
N ILE A 60 -1.40 -1.75 -4.61
CA ILE A 60 -0.79 -2.00 -3.32
C ILE A 60 0.62 -1.42 -3.31
N PHE A 61 0.92 -0.59 -2.33
CA PHE A 61 2.28 -0.17 -2.05
C PHE A 61 2.96 -1.22 -1.16
N VAL A 62 4.06 -1.79 -1.62
CA VAL A 62 4.84 -2.76 -0.84
C VAL A 62 5.77 -2.00 0.10
N SER A 63 5.46 -2.04 1.39
CA SER A 63 6.23 -1.33 2.42
C SER A 63 7.42 -2.16 2.94
N ILE A 64 7.27 -3.48 2.95
CA ILE A 64 8.33 -4.43 3.36
C ILE A 64 8.32 -5.58 2.36
N ASN A 65 9.53 -6.00 1.94
CA ASN A 65 9.74 -7.23 1.21
C ASN A 65 11.00 -7.91 1.75
N ASP A 66 10.80 -8.88 2.62
CA ASP A 66 11.86 -9.64 3.26
C ASP A 66 11.84 -11.10 2.80
N ALA A 67 13.00 -11.62 2.45
CA ALA A 67 13.15 -12.97 1.92
C ALA A 67 12.84 -14.07 2.96
N GLU A 68 12.96 -13.79 4.26
CA GLU A 68 12.75 -14.73 5.34
C GLU A 68 11.39 -14.54 6.02
N ASP A 69 10.95 -13.28 6.19
CA ASP A 69 9.74 -12.94 6.94
C ASP A 69 8.52 -12.70 6.03
N GLY A 70 8.72 -12.55 4.71
CA GLY A 70 7.67 -12.31 3.74
C GLY A 70 7.45 -10.84 3.44
N SER A 71 6.28 -10.49 2.89
CA SER A 71 6.01 -9.14 2.39
C SER A 71 4.79 -8.52 3.03
N PHE A 72 4.81 -7.19 3.11
CA PHE A 72 3.74 -6.39 3.68
C PHE A 72 3.47 -5.18 2.80
N GLY A 73 2.20 -4.83 2.65
CA GLY A 73 1.79 -3.67 1.88
C GLY A 73 0.42 -3.13 2.28
N VAL A 74 0.06 -2.00 1.69
CA VAL A 74 -1.22 -1.33 1.90
C VAL A 74 -1.87 -0.96 0.57
N ILE A 75 -3.19 -1.13 0.47
CA ILE A 75 -3.96 -0.73 -0.71
C ILE A 75 -4.12 0.80 -0.68
N LEU A 76 -3.68 1.48 -1.73
CA LEU A 76 -3.67 2.94 -1.81
C LEU A 76 -4.94 3.55 -2.39
N ASN A 77 -5.67 2.82 -3.23
CA ASN A 77 -6.78 3.34 -4.03
C ASN A 77 -8.17 2.95 -3.52
N ARG A 78 -8.30 2.71 -2.21
CA ARG A 78 -9.59 2.43 -1.56
C ARG A 78 -9.88 3.41 -0.43
N PRO A 79 -10.24 4.66 -0.73
CA PRO A 79 -10.61 5.62 0.31
C PRO A 79 -11.87 5.15 1.04
N SER A 80 -11.86 5.18 2.37
CA SER A 80 -13.03 4.83 3.18
C SER A 80 -14.09 5.94 3.23
N GLY A 81 -13.73 7.15 2.80
CA GLY A 81 -14.52 8.37 2.96
C GLY A 81 -14.44 8.97 4.36
N ARG A 82 -13.75 8.33 5.29
CA ARG A 82 -13.58 8.78 6.69
C ARG A 82 -12.28 9.54 6.90
N ARG A 83 -12.24 10.26 8.02
CA ARG A 83 -11.07 10.96 8.55
C ARG A 83 -10.64 10.35 9.87
N LEU A 84 -9.39 10.57 10.27
CA LEU A 84 -8.85 9.99 11.50
C LEU A 84 -9.61 10.41 12.76
N ASN A 85 -10.08 11.66 12.86
CA ASN A 85 -10.88 12.15 13.98
C ASN A 85 -12.24 11.46 14.14
N GLU A 86 -12.75 10.82 13.10
CA GLU A 86 -14.00 10.04 13.18
C GLU A 86 -13.76 8.65 13.80
N LEU A 87 -12.51 8.17 13.77
CA LEU A 87 -12.11 6.88 14.32
C LEU A 87 -11.54 7.01 15.74
N LEU A 88 -10.90 8.14 16.03
CA LEU A 88 -10.26 8.44 17.31
C LEU A 88 -10.81 9.78 17.84
N PRO A 89 -12.11 9.88 18.19
CA PRO A 89 -12.75 11.14 18.50
C PRO A 89 -12.29 11.78 19.83
N ASP A 90 -11.75 10.97 20.75
CA ASP A 90 -11.33 11.41 22.08
C ASP A 90 -9.83 11.76 22.15
N ASP A 91 -9.10 11.58 21.06
CA ASP A 91 -7.67 11.86 21.00
C ASP A 91 -7.40 13.30 20.53
N ASP A 92 -6.35 13.88 21.08
CA ASP A 92 -5.82 15.15 20.61
C ASP A 92 -4.99 14.90 19.34
N LEU A 93 -5.60 15.10 18.19
CA LEU A 93 -5.04 14.74 16.90
C LEU A 93 -4.36 15.91 16.18
N ASP A 94 -4.68 17.17 16.54
CA ASP A 94 -4.15 18.36 15.88
C ASP A 94 -4.17 18.26 14.32
N LEU A 95 -3.00 18.39 13.70
CA LEU A 95 -2.84 18.30 12.25
C LEU A 95 -3.24 16.95 11.66
N LEU A 96 -3.25 15.88 12.46
CA LEU A 96 -3.61 14.53 12.01
C LEU A 96 -5.12 14.35 11.88
N ALA A 97 -5.94 15.19 12.50
CA ALA A 97 -7.40 15.05 12.58
C ALA A 97 -8.06 14.82 11.21
N MET A 98 -7.56 15.52 10.19
CA MET A 98 -8.09 15.48 8.82
C MET A 98 -7.38 14.44 7.93
N ALA A 99 -6.48 13.62 8.46
CA ALA A 99 -5.80 12.59 7.69
C ALA A 99 -6.82 11.61 7.08
N PRO A 100 -6.77 11.35 5.77
CA PRO A 100 -7.70 10.47 5.10
C PRO A 100 -7.45 9.01 5.49
N VAL A 101 -8.55 8.27 5.67
CA VAL A 101 -8.53 6.85 6.00
C VAL A 101 -8.82 6.01 4.76
N TYR A 102 -8.05 4.96 4.56
CA TYR A 102 -8.16 4.01 3.45
C TYR A 102 -8.38 2.58 3.98
N GLN A 103 -9.00 1.74 3.18
CA GLN A 103 -9.04 0.30 3.42
C GLN A 103 -7.72 -0.30 2.94
N GLY A 104 -6.80 -0.56 3.87
CA GLY A 104 -5.41 -0.99 3.54
C GLY A 104 -5.27 -2.44 3.14
N GLY A 105 -6.28 -3.28 3.44
CA GLY A 105 -6.30 -4.69 3.07
C GLY A 105 -7.15 -5.54 4.02
N PRO A 106 -7.26 -6.85 3.75
CA PRO A 106 -8.18 -7.73 4.48
C PRO A 106 -7.63 -8.24 5.83
N VAL A 107 -6.38 -7.97 6.15
CA VAL A 107 -5.75 -8.45 7.40
C VAL A 107 -5.85 -7.40 8.48
N ALA A 108 -6.26 -7.79 9.70
CA ALA A 108 -6.36 -6.92 10.88
C ALA A 108 -7.13 -5.61 10.61
N THR A 109 -8.32 -5.70 10.03
CA THR A 109 -9.17 -4.56 9.62
C THR A 109 -9.68 -3.72 10.80
N ASP A 110 -9.51 -4.19 12.02
CA ASP A 110 -9.77 -3.50 13.29
C ASP A 110 -8.56 -2.69 13.79
N GLN A 111 -7.45 -2.71 13.08
CA GLN A 111 -6.23 -1.98 13.42
C GLN A 111 -6.00 -0.81 12.46
N LEU A 112 -5.52 0.30 13.01
CA LEU A 112 -5.11 1.46 12.25
C LEU A 112 -3.59 1.44 12.06
N LEU A 113 -3.18 1.61 10.82
CA LEU A 113 -1.78 1.78 10.42
C LEU A 113 -1.60 3.18 9.87
N MET A 114 -0.57 3.87 10.33
CA MET A 114 -0.18 5.17 9.80
C MET A 114 1.10 5.02 8.98
N VAL A 115 1.06 5.48 7.73
CA VAL A 115 2.22 5.50 6.84
C VAL A 115 2.42 6.92 6.36
N ALA A 116 3.61 7.43 6.55
CA ALA A 116 4.04 8.72 6.02
C ALA A 116 4.90 8.50 4.77
N PHE A 117 4.62 9.26 3.75
CA PHE A 117 5.30 9.20 2.45
C PHE A 117 5.95 10.54 2.12
N ARG A 118 7.15 10.49 1.56
CA ARG A 118 7.86 11.66 1.07
C ARG A 118 8.47 11.38 -0.30
N TRP A 119 8.17 12.23 -1.28
CA TRP A 119 8.81 12.16 -2.58
C TRP A 119 10.19 12.81 -2.53
N ILE A 120 11.21 12.11 -2.97
CA ILE A 120 12.58 12.60 -3.10
C ILE A 120 12.88 12.75 -4.59
N PRO A 121 12.90 14.01 -5.12
CA PRO A 121 13.22 14.26 -6.52
C PRO A 121 14.65 13.83 -6.83
N ASP A 122 14.86 13.23 -8.02
CA ASP A 122 16.21 13.00 -8.53
C ASP A 122 16.80 14.33 -9.00
N ALA A 123 17.92 14.72 -8.41
CA ALA A 123 18.61 15.97 -8.77
C ALA A 123 19.18 15.96 -10.21
N ALA A 124 19.36 14.78 -10.80
CA ALA A 124 19.92 14.61 -12.14
C ALA A 124 18.84 14.58 -13.25
N HIS A 125 17.58 14.26 -12.91
CA HIS A 125 16.51 14.08 -13.87
C HIS A 125 15.24 14.79 -13.41
N SER A 126 14.76 15.76 -14.15
CA SER A 126 13.61 16.63 -13.80
C SER A 126 12.28 15.89 -13.59
N ALA A 127 12.15 14.65 -14.04
CA ALA A 127 10.95 13.83 -13.90
C ALA A 127 11.18 12.56 -13.05
N GLY A 128 12.42 12.35 -12.58
CA GLY A 128 12.80 11.19 -11.78
C GLY A 128 12.73 11.46 -10.28
N GLY A 129 12.70 10.39 -9.51
CA GLY A 129 12.72 10.43 -8.06
C GLY A 129 12.29 9.10 -7.47
N SER A 130 12.23 9.05 -6.16
CA SER A 130 11.77 7.87 -5.43
C SER A 130 10.91 8.29 -4.24
N TRP A 131 10.03 7.39 -3.83
CA TRP A 131 9.33 7.52 -2.56
C TRP A 131 10.19 6.96 -1.43
N SER A 132 10.34 7.75 -0.37
CA SER A 132 10.73 7.26 0.94
C SER A 132 9.49 7.20 1.82
N TRP A 133 9.44 6.23 2.73
CA TRP A 133 8.27 6.04 3.58
C TRP A 133 8.65 5.65 4.99
N ARG A 134 7.72 5.88 5.92
CA ARG A 134 7.78 5.38 7.30
C ARG A 134 6.48 4.67 7.59
N HIS A 135 6.57 3.49 8.14
CA HIS A 135 5.46 2.73 8.72
C HIS A 135 5.68 2.62 10.25
N ASP A 136 4.78 1.98 10.96
CA ASP A 136 4.82 1.82 12.42
C ASP A 136 4.82 3.15 13.19
N LEU A 137 4.16 4.16 12.64
CA LEU A 137 3.99 5.44 13.31
C LEU A 137 2.91 5.35 14.38
N ASN A 138 3.20 5.88 15.57
CA ASN A 138 2.20 6.26 16.55
C ASN A 138 1.76 7.72 16.33
N LEU A 139 0.79 8.23 17.10
CA LEU A 139 0.28 9.60 16.93
C LEU A 139 1.37 10.67 17.09
N GLU A 140 2.28 10.49 18.05
CA GLU A 140 3.36 11.43 18.31
C GLU A 140 4.36 11.49 17.14
N SER A 141 4.84 10.34 16.69
CA SER A 141 5.78 10.25 15.57
C SER A 141 5.14 10.67 14.24
N ALA A 142 3.85 10.37 14.01
CA ALA A 142 3.12 10.82 12.83
C ALA A 142 3.00 12.35 12.79
N ARG A 143 2.70 12.99 13.94
CA ARG A 143 2.66 14.45 14.07
C ARG A 143 4.01 15.08 13.77
N ALA A 144 5.07 14.60 14.41
CA ALA A 144 6.42 15.11 14.19
C ALA A 144 6.85 15.03 12.71
N VAL A 145 6.55 13.92 12.03
CA VAL A 145 6.86 13.75 10.60
C VAL A 145 6.10 14.74 9.73
N VAL A 146 4.80 14.97 9.99
CA VAL A 146 3.99 15.89 9.18
C VAL A 146 4.38 17.34 9.44
N GLU A 147 4.69 17.71 10.70
CA GLU A 147 5.08 19.08 11.06
C GLU A 147 6.47 19.44 10.52
N ASP A 148 7.45 18.57 10.75
CA ASP A 148 8.85 18.88 10.49
C ASP A 148 9.27 18.61 9.04
N GLU A 149 8.69 17.61 8.40
CA GLU A 149 9.16 17.09 7.11
C GLU A 149 8.20 17.31 5.96
N GLY A 150 6.98 17.78 6.21
CA GLY A 150 5.97 18.00 5.18
C GLY A 150 5.55 16.71 4.47
N ALA A 151 5.64 15.56 5.15
CA ALA A 151 5.28 14.28 4.58
C ALA A 151 3.76 14.16 4.38
N ILE A 152 3.37 13.36 3.41
CA ILE A 152 1.96 12.99 3.19
C ILE A 152 1.63 11.83 4.09
N LEU A 153 0.77 12.05 5.08
CA LEU A 153 0.27 10.99 5.95
C LEU A 153 -0.99 10.36 5.36
N ARG A 154 -1.02 9.03 5.35
CA ARG A 154 -2.22 8.23 5.12
C ARG A 154 -2.46 7.25 6.26
N VAL A 155 -3.72 7.05 6.59
CA VAL A 155 -4.16 6.10 7.60
C VAL A 155 -4.86 4.93 6.91
N PHE A 156 -4.56 3.71 7.34
CA PHE A 156 -5.10 2.51 6.74
C PHE A 156 -5.78 1.64 7.78
N GLU A 157 -6.98 1.16 7.46
CA GLU A 157 -7.65 0.08 8.19
C GLU A 157 -7.22 -1.24 7.58
N GLY A 158 -6.50 -2.04 8.36
CA GLY A 158 -5.92 -3.29 7.89
C GLY A 158 -4.77 -3.12 6.89
N TYR A 159 -4.29 -4.25 6.41
CA TYR A 159 -3.15 -4.33 5.50
C TYR A 159 -3.23 -5.57 4.60
N THR A 160 -2.29 -5.70 3.67
CA THR A 160 -2.03 -6.91 2.88
C THR A 160 -0.73 -7.55 3.33
N GLY A 161 -0.70 -8.88 3.41
CA GLY A 161 0.48 -9.62 3.82
C GLY A 161 0.69 -10.87 2.98
N TRP A 162 1.93 -11.19 2.72
CA TRP A 162 2.37 -12.41 2.03
C TRP A 162 3.36 -13.15 2.91
N SER A 163 3.15 -14.44 3.08
CA SER A 163 4.14 -15.30 3.71
C SER A 163 5.39 -15.43 2.82
N LYS A 164 6.50 -15.93 3.43
CA LYS A 164 7.74 -16.19 2.70
C LYS A 164 7.50 -16.93 1.38
N GLY A 165 7.98 -16.35 0.27
CA GLY A 165 7.88 -16.90 -1.08
C GLY A 165 6.50 -16.82 -1.74
N GLN A 166 5.47 -16.35 -1.02
CA GLN A 166 4.11 -16.25 -1.56
C GLN A 166 4.04 -15.16 -2.63
N LEU A 167 4.58 -13.97 -2.36
CA LEU A 167 4.56 -12.87 -3.32
C LEU A 167 5.31 -13.22 -4.61
N GLU A 168 6.47 -13.85 -4.50
CA GLU A 168 7.27 -14.31 -5.64
C GLU A 168 6.50 -15.33 -6.48
N ASN A 169 5.78 -16.25 -5.84
CA ASN A 169 4.92 -17.21 -6.53
C ASN A 169 3.77 -16.49 -7.27
N GLU A 170 3.11 -15.54 -6.64
CA GLU A 170 2.02 -14.76 -7.25
C GLU A 170 2.52 -13.91 -8.43
N LEU A 171 3.71 -13.31 -8.31
CA LEU A 171 4.37 -12.57 -9.40
C LEU A 171 4.71 -13.50 -10.58
N SER A 172 5.25 -14.70 -10.31
CA SER A 172 5.56 -15.68 -11.36
C SER A 172 4.33 -16.13 -12.16
N ARG A 173 3.15 -16.00 -11.57
CA ARG A 173 1.85 -16.35 -12.15
C ARG A 173 1.11 -15.15 -12.75
N ASN A 174 1.75 -13.98 -12.80
CA ASN A 174 1.16 -12.72 -13.25
C ASN A 174 -0.13 -12.33 -12.53
N ILE A 175 -0.26 -12.66 -11.25
CA ILE A 175 -1.38 -12.21 -10.41
C ILE A 175 -1.25 -10.70 -10.16
N TRP A 176 -0.02 -10.24 -10.00
CA TRP A 176 0.38 -8.86 -9.83
C TRP A 176 1.29 -8.38 -10.95
N VAL A 177 1.16 -7.12 -11.29
CA VAL A 177 2.07 -6.39 -12.18
C VAL A 177 2.86 -5.39 -11.34
N VAL A 178 4.18 -5.50 -11.34
CA VAL A 178 5.06 -4.56 -10.63
C VAL A 178 5.15 -3.26 -11.42
N HIS A 179 5.00 -2.14 -10.73
CA HIS A 179 5.08 -0.80 -11.30
C HIS A 179 5.88 0.13 -10.38
N GLU A 180 6.78 0.90 -10.94
CA GLU A 180 7.53 1.92 -10.20
C GLU A 180 6.62 3.13 -9.94
N PRO A 181 6.50 3.60 -8.69
CA PRO A 181 5.66 4.74 -8.38
C PRO A 181 6.27 6.04 -8.84
N ASP A 182 5.47 6.93 -9.40
CA ASP A 182 5.86 8.30 -9.74
C ASP A 182 5.39 9.31 -8.66
N SER A 183 5.70 10.59 -8.87
CA SER A 183 5.35 11.66 -7.92
C SER A 183 3.85 11.89 -7.75
N THR A 184 3.01 11.39 -8.67
CA THR A 184 1.55 11.60 -8.66
C THR A 184 0.80 10.52 -7.90
N LEU A 185 1.49 9.48 -7.41
CA LEU A 185 0.89 8.32 -6.75
C LEU A 185 -0.11 8.68 -5.65
N LEU A 186 0.17 9.73 -4.89
CA LEU A 186 -0.65 10.13 -3.75
C LEU A 186 -1.57 11.32 -4.06
N ASP A 187 -1.70 11.72 -5.33
CA ASP A 187 -2.63 12.76 -5.73
C ASP A 187 -4.08 12.30 -5.49
N PRO A 188 -4.85 12.98 -4.64
CA PRO A 188 -6.22 12.62 -4.32
C PRO A 188 -7.15 12.67 -5.54
N ASP A 189 -6.87 13.53 -6.52
CA ASP A 189 -7.72 13.70 -7.71
C ASP A 189 -7.52 12.57 -8.73
N ALA A 190 -6.40 11.86 -8.68
CA ALA A 190 -6.08 10.80 -9.63
C ALA A 190 -6.68 9.43 -9.28
N GLN A 191 -7.22 9.22 -8.09
CA GLN A 191 -7.42 7.88 -7.49
C GLN A 191 -8.43 6.98 -8.20
N MET A 192 -9.55 7.51 -8.71
CA MET A 192 -10.63 6.67 -9.29
C MET A 192 -10.21 5.95 -10.59
N GLU A 193 -9.37 6.58 -11.40
CA GLU A 193 -8.88 6.02 -12.66
C GLU A 193 -7.43 5.52 -12.58
N LEU A 194 -6.78 5.72 -11.42
CA LEU A 194 -5.33 5.48 -11.28
C LEU A 194 -4.94 4.06 -11.66
N TRP A 195 -5.62 3.05 -11.13
CA TRP A 195 -5.31 1.65 -11.47
C TRP A 195 -5.38 1.39 -12.97
N ARG A 196 -6.46 1.83 -13.62
CA ARG A 196 -6.66 1.63 -15.06
C ARG A 196 -5.58 2.32 -15.88
N ASN A 197 -5.23 3.54 -15.50
CA ASN A 197 -4.20 4.32 -16.17
C ASN A 197 -2.83 3.65 -16.03
N LEU A 198 -2.44 3.24 -14.83
CA LEU A 198 -1.17 2.57 -14.58
C LEU A 198 -1.09 1.22 -15.31
N VAL A 199 -2.12 0.39 -15.23
CA VAL A 199 -2.14 -0.93 -15.89
C VAL A 199 -1.97 -0.80 -17.40
N ARG A 200 -2.59 0.20 -18.03
CA ARG A 200 -2.49 0.44 -19.48
C ARG A 200 -1.07 0.75 -19.97
N THR A 201 -0.20 1.26 -19.11
CA THR A 201 1.21 1.53 -19.45
C THR A 201 2.01 0.26 -19.70
N HIS A 202 1.55 -0.91 -19.20
CA HIS A 202 2.22 -2.20 -19.34
C HIS A 202 1.98 -2.90 -20.70
N GLY A 203 1.34 -2.23 -21.65
CA GLY A 203 1.29 -2.66 -23.02
C GLY A 203 -0.12 -2.89 -23.60
N PRO A 204 -0.21 -3.23 -24.91
CA PRO A 204 -1.49 -3.31 -25.64
C PRO A 204 -2.46 -4.35 -25.09
N LEU A 205 -1.95 -5.47 -24.57
CA LEU A 205 -2.80 -6.51 -23.96
C LEU A 205 -3.53 -5.98 -22.73
N PHE A 206 -2.84 -5.28 -21.84
CA PHE A 206 -3.44 -4.70 -20.65
C PHE A 206 -4.45 -3.60 -20.99
N LYS A 207 -4.15 -2.79 -22.00
CA LYS A 207 -5.12 -1.82 -22.54
C LYS A 207 -6.40 -2.50 -23.00
N PHE A 208 -6.27 -3.56 -23.81
CA PHE A 208 -7.43 -4.34 -24.30
C PHE A 208 -8.23 -4.95 -23.14
N LEU A 209 -7.57 -5.58 -22.16
CA LEU A 209 -8.22 -6.21 -21.01
C LEU A 209 -8.98 -5.21 -20.11
N THR A 210 -8.53 -3.96 -20.04
CA THR A 210 -9.20 -2.90 -19.26
C THR A 210 -10.35 -2.21 -20.02
N GLU A 211 -10.45 -2.41 -21.35
CA GLU A 211 -11.50 -1.86 -22.21
C GLU A 211 -12.58 -2.91 -22.54
N ALA A 212 -12.30 -4.19 -22.34
CA ALA A 212 -13.26 -5.25 -22.62
C ALA A 212 -14.51 -5.10 -21.72
N PRO A 213 -15.73 -5.12 -22.27
CA PRO A 213 -16.94 -5.07 -21.46
C PRO A 213 -17.01 -6.30 -20.54
N GLU A 214 -17.45 -6.10 -19.30
CA GLU A 214 -17.55 -7.13 -18.24
C GLU A 214 -18.42 -8.34 -18.59
N ASN A 215 -19.12 -8.32 -19.74
CA ASN A 215 -20.15 -9.28 -20.14
C ASN A 215 -19.73 -10.28 -21.23
N LEU A 216 -18.47 -10.63 -21.39
CA LEU A 216 -18.09 -11.72 -22.33
C LEU A 216 -18.22 -13.14 -21.73
N GLY A 217 -18.78 -13.29 -20.54
CA GLY A 217 -18.86 -14.56 -19.80
C GLY A 217 -20.24 -15.23 -19.70
N ASN A 218 -21.29 -14.68 -20.29
CA ASN A 218 -22.65 -15.28 -20.26
C ASN A 218 -23.16 -15.54 -21.68
N ASN A 219 -22.72 -16.61 -22.29
CA ASN A 219 -23.42 -17.37 -23.33
C ASN A 219 -23.12 -18.86 -23.15
#